data_886996ac1295a2d6c868be014557c62a
#
_entry.id   886996ac1295a2d6c868be014557c62a
#
_cell.length_a   1.000
_cell.length_b   1.000
_cell.length_c   1.000
_cell.angle_alpha   90.00
_cell.angle_beta   90.00
_cell.angle_gamma   90.00
#
_symmetry.space_group_name_H-M   'P 1'
#
loop_
_entity.id
_entity.type
_entity.pdbx_description
1 polymer ?
#
loop_
_entity_poly.entity_id
_entity_poly.type
_entity_poly.pdbx_seq_one_letter_code
_entity_poly.pdbx_strand_id
1 'polypeptide(L)'
;MIDPMLTIIIPTHNRAEILGRCLEHLSEQTFQDFQVIVVDDGSSDKTQEISTSWSFRFPHFKYVYQKNQGQGNARNNGLKHATGDIILFIGDDILLERTAVQGHMLMHKKHPEKRIAVLGLVLWHPEVEVTDFMRWLTSGKDGGTQFAYDLLEGKEEADYNFFYTSNISIKKKLLEKHKFDQDFHSYGWEDIELGYRLAKEENMKLYYNKNAVGYHHHMIDEKSLADRMRSIGKSSKIFHKKHPELKKLPPLWKKTALWLISRKPVLMLAKKYRKNFYYYALSKRYLLCGLRQV
;
A
#
# COMPACT_ATOMS: atom_id res chain seq x y z
N MET A 1 -22.90 19.75 -12.63
CA MET A 1 -21.42 19.64 -12.74
C MET A 1 -21.16 18.30 -13.41
N ILE A 2 -20.20 18.24 -14.32
CA ILE A 2 -19.78 16.97 -14.95
C ILE A 2 -18.98 16.19 -13.90
N ASP A 3 -19.21 14.87 -13.77
CA ASP A 3 -18.44 14.05 -12.85
C ASP A 3 -16.96 14.01 -13.25
N PRO A 4 -16.02 14.10 -12.31
CA PRO A 4 -14.59 14.07 -12.61
C PRO A 4 -14.16 12.72 -13.16
N MET A 5 -13.13 12.71 -14.02
CA MET A 5 -12.63 11.46 -14.63
C MET A 5 -11.97 10.51 -13.61
N LEU A 6 -11.41 11.04 -12.53
CA LEU A 6 -10.64 10.30 -11.51
C LEU A 6 -11.20 10.56 -10.10
N THR A 7 -11.22 9.53 -9.26
CA THR A 7 -11.42 9.70 -7.82
C THR A 7 -10.17 9.20 -7.06
N ILE A 8 -9.63 10.05 -6.20
CA ILE A 8 -8.51 9.72 -5.30
C ILE A 8 -9.10 9.35 -3.94
N ILE A 9 -8.76 8.17 -3.41
CA ILE A 9 -9.23 7.69 -2.11
C ILE A 9 -8.05 7.56 -1.15
N ILE A 10 -8.15 8.25 -0.01
CA ILE A 10 -7.11 8.36 1.02
C ILE A 10 -7.67 7.86 2.34
N PRO A 11 -7.37 6.61 2.76
CA PRO A 11 -7.66 6.16 4.12
C PRO A 11 -6.67 6.81 5.09
N THR A 12 -7.15 7.25 6.25
CA THR A 12 -6.31 7.84 7.29
C THR A 12 -6.79 7.45 8.69
N HIS A 13 -5.88 7.43 9.67
CA HIS A 13 -6.21 7.22 11.08
C HIS A 13 -5.16 7.85 12.00
N ASN A 14 -5.55 8.88 12.80
CA ASN A 14 -4.68 9.59 13.74
C ASN A 14 -3.37 10.13 13.10
N ARG A 15 -3.48 10.78 11.94
CA ARG A 15 -2.32 11.25 11.16
C ARG A 15 -2.58 12.63 10.51
N ALA A 16 -3.20 13.54 11.27
CA ALA A 16 -3.63 14.85 10.80
C ALA A 16 -2.54 15.65 10.06
N GLU A 17 -1.33 15.73 10.63
CA GLU A 17 -0.23 16.52 10.07
C GLU A 17 0.22 16.00 8.70
N ILE A 18 0.48 14.71 8.58
CA ILE A 18 0.96 14.14 7.32
C ILE A 18 -0.14 14.11 6.25
N LEU A 19 -1.40 13.92 6.65
CA LEU A 19 -2.54 14.07 5.76
C LEU A 19 -2.62 15.49 5.18
N GLY A 20 -2.38 16.52 5.99
CA GLY A 20 -2.31 17.90 5.52
C GLY A 20 -1.29 18.08 4.40
N ARG A 21 -0.08 17.54 4.57
CA ARG A 21 0.96 17.56 3.52
C ARG A 21 0.56 16.75 2.28
N CYS A 22 -0.09 15.61 2.46
CA CYS A 22 -0.61 14.83 1.34
C CYS A 22 -1.62 15.64 0.51
N LEU A 23 -2.56 16.33 1.17
CA LEU A 23 -3.55 17.18 0.51
C LEU A 23 -2.92 18.41 -0.17
N GLU A 24 -1.88 18.99 0.42
CA GLU A 24 -1.09 20.04 -0.20
C GLU A 24 -0.51 19.60 -1.54
N HIS A 25 0.21 18.47 -1.58
CA HIS A 25 0.77 17.91 -2.81
C HIS A 25 -0.31 17.54 -3.86
N LEU A 26 -1.49 17.13 -3.42
CA LEU A 26 -2.62 16.91 -4.32
C LEU A 26 -3.16 18.22 -4.92
N SER A 27 -3.19 19.30 -4.14
CA SER A 27 -3.65 20.60 -4.65
C SER A 27 -2.72 21.19 -5.73
N GLU A 28 -1.48 20.73 -5.79
CA GLU A 28 -0.45 21.18 -6.74
C GLU A 28 -0.33 20.30 -8.00
N GLN A 29 -1.16 19.26 -8.15
CA GLN A 29 -1.09 18.37 -9.31
C GLN A 29 -1.35 19.12 -10.62
N THR A 30 -0.65 18.76 -11.69
CA THR A 30 -0.87 19.34 -13.03
C THR A 30 -2.19 18.89 -13.67
N PHE A 31 -2.69 17.74 -13.32
CA PHE A 31 -4.02 17.25 -13.67
C PHE A 31 -4.97 17.51 -12.51
N GLN A 32 -6.06 18.28 -12.74
CA GLN A 32 -6.98 18.75 -11.69
C GLN A 32 -8.40 18.20 -11.78
N ASP A 33 -8.73 17.44 -12.84
CA ASP A 33 -10.07 16.86 -13.01
C ASP A 33 -10.22 15.57 -12.18
N PHE A 34 -10.20 15.74 -10.84
CA PHE A 34 -10.37 14.62 -9.91
C PHE A 34 -11.20 15.00 -8.68
N GLN A 35 -11.84 13.99 -8.12
CA GLN A 35 -12.45 14.01 -6.80
C GLN A 35 -11.44 13.53 -5.76
N VAL A 36 -11.44 14.17 -4.58
CA VAL A 36 -10.69 13.69 -3.39
C VAL A 36 -11.67 13.18 -2.35
N ILE A 37 -11.47 11.95 -1.89
CA ILE A 37 -12.21 11.34 -0.79
C ILE A 37 -11.22 10.97 0.32
N VAL A 38 -11.29 11.69 1.44
CA VAL A 38 -10.59 11.32 2.67
C VAL A 38 -11.51 10.44 3.50
N VAL A 39 -11.06 9.22 3.81
CA VAL A 39 -11.79 8.29 4.68
C VAL A 39 -11.08 8.18 6.01
N ASP A 40 -11.63 8.81 7.01
CA ASP A 40 -11.15 8.77 8.40
C ASP A 40 -11.64 7.50 9.09
N ASP A 41 -10.70 6.61 9.38
CA ASP A 41 -10.97 5.31 10.01
C ASP A 41 -10.96 5.40 11.55
N GLY A 42 -11.69 6.37 12.10
CA GLY A 42 -11.93 6.51 13.54
C GLY A 42 -10.83 7.29 14.28
N SER A 43 -10.33 8.38 13.69
CA SER A 43 -9.36 9.25 14.35
C SER A 43 -9.92 9.98 15.56
N SER A 44 -9.04 10.27 16.50
CA SER A 44 -9.29 11.07 17.72
C SER A 44 -8.43 12.33 17.78
N ASP A 45 -7.56 12.54 16.79
CA ASP A 45 -6.74 13.74 16.63
C ASP A 45 -7.43 14.80 15.76
N LYS A 46 -6.68 15.77 15.24
CA LYS A 46 -7.21 16.84 14.37
C LYS A 46 -7.46 16.44 12.91
N THR A 47 -7.55 15.14 12.60
CA THR A 47 -7.71 14.66 11.21
C THR A 47 -8.94 15.26 10.51
N GLN A 48 -10.09 15.34 11.20
CA GLN A 48 -11.30 15.96 10.65
C GLN A 48 -11.10 17.46 10.38
N GLU A 49 -10.51 18.19 11.32
CA GLU A 49 -10.23 19.62 11.20
C GLU A 49 -9.34 19.91 9.98
N ILE A 50 -8.23 19.20 9.88
CA ILE A 50 -7.30 19.32 8.74
C ILE A 50 -7.98 18.95 7.43
N SER A 51 -8.71 17.83 7.36
CA SER A 51 -9.41 17.45 6.13
C SER A 51 -10.39 18.53 5.67
N THR A 52 -11.14 19.09 6.60
CA THR A 52 -12.15 20.11 6.31
C THR A 52 -11.48 21.42 5.84
N SER A 53 -10.34 21.80 6.44
CA SER A 53 -9.61 23.01 6.09
C SER A 53 -9.04 22.99 4.66
N TRP A 54 -8.84 21.80 4.06
CA TRP A 54 -8.38 21.64 2.69
C TRP A 54 -9.51 21.50 1.67
N SER A 55 -10.77 21.31 2.10
CA SER A 55 -11.90 21.03 1.21
C SER A 55 -12.12 22.11 0.13
N PHE A 56 -11.86 23.38 0.44
CA PHE A 56 -12.03 24.49 -0.50
C PHE A 56 -11.01 24.50 -1.65
N ARG A 57 -9.93 23.75 -1.54
CA ARG A 57 -8.90 23.63 -2.59
C ARG A 57 -9.31 22.67 -3.71
N PHE A 58 -10.30 21.82 -3.46
CA PHE A 58 -10.72 20.79 -4.41
C PHE A 58 -12.17 20.99 -4.81
N PRO A 59 -12.49 21.14 -6.11
CA PRO A 59 -13.87 21.30 -6.59
C PRO A 59 -14.79 20.14 -6.17
N HIS A 60 -14.22 18.95 -6.06
CA HIS A 60 -14.92 17.72 -5.65
C HIS A 60 -14.21 17.09 -4.46
N PHE A 61 -14.56 17.52 -3.26
CA PHE A 61 -13.99 16.99 -2.01
C PHE A 61 -15.06 16.31 -1.17
N LYS A 62 -14.70 15.19 -0.54
CA LYS A 62 -15.56 14.51 0.44
C LYS A 62 -14.74 13.98 1.60
N TYR A 63 -15.14 14.35 2.81
CA TYR A 63 -14.70 13.71 4.06
C TYR A 63 -15.73 12.67 4.48
N VAL A 64 -15.27 11.47 4.83
CA VAL A 64 -16.09 10.34 5.28
C VAL A 64 -15.50 9.79 6.57
N TYR A 65 -16.27 9.78 7.65
CA TYR A 65 -15.88 9.18 8.93
C TYR A 65 -16.46 7.78 9.06
N GLN A 66 -15.71 6.87 9.65
CA GLN A 66 -16.17 5.56 10.10
C GLN A 66 -15.50 5.16 11.42
N LYS A 67 -16.07 4.21 12.17
CA LYS A 67 -15.35 3.55 13.26
C LYS A 67 -14.19 2.74 12.67
N ASN A 68 -13.07 2.64 13.40
CA ASN A 68 -11.88 1.92 12.93
C ASN A 68 -12.20 0.47 12.55
N GLN A 69 -11.98 0.13 11.28
CA GLN A 69 -12.19 -1.19 10.68
C GLN A 69 -11.03 -1.61 9.79
N GLY A 70 -9.96 -0.81 9.75
CA GLY A 70 -8.78 -1.03 8.94
C GLY A 70 -8.87 -0.45 7.53
N GLN A 71 -7.70 -0.26 6.93
CA GLN A 71 -7.55 0.50 5.70
C GLN A 71 -8.27 -0.11 4.48
N GLY A 72 -8.41 -1.44 4.39
CA GLY A 72 -9.18 -2.09 3.32
C GLY A 72 -10.67 -1.71 3.38
N ASN A 73 -11.26 -1.72 4.60
CA ASN A 73 -12.63 -1.30 4.82
C ASN A 73 -12.82 0.20 4.57
N ALA A 74 -11.86 1.03 4.96
CA ALA A 74 -11.89 2.45 4.67
C ALA A 74 -11.89 2.72 3.15
N ARG A 75 -11.04 2.01 2.38
CA ARG A 75 -11.07 2.09 0.91
C ARG A 75 -12.41 1.65 0.33
N ASN A 76 -13.00 0.57 0.83
CA ASN A 76 -14.34 0.12 0.43
C ASN A 76 -15.41 1.17 0.72
N ASN A 77 -15.31 1.87 1.85
CA ASN A 77 -16.24 2.93 2.17
C ASN A 77 -16.07 4.13 1.24
N GLY A 78 -14.82 4.52 0.94
CA GLY A 78 -14.53 5.56 -0.06
C GLY A 78 -15.11 5.24 -1.44
N LEU A 79 -15.02 3.99 -1.88
CA LEU A 79 -15.57 3.53 -3.17
C LEU A 79 -17.08 3.76 -3.32
N LYS A 80 -17.85 3.76 -2.23
CA LYS A 80 -19.31 4.04 -2.27
C LYS A 80 -19.62 5.49 -2.68
N HIS A 81 -18.65 6.38 -2.54
CA HIS A 81 -18.78 7.81 -2.81
C HIS A 81 -18.01 8.27 -4.04
N ALA A 82 -17.27 7.36 -4.67
CA ALA A 82 -16.47 7.67 -5.84
C ALA A 82 -17.35 7.89 -7.08
N THR A 83 -17.13 9.00 -7.78
CA THR A 83 -17.86 9.34 -9.02
C THR A 83 -17.01 9.06 -10.27
N GLY A 84 -15.69 9.20 -10.21
CA GLY A 84 -14.79 8.98 -11.33
C GLY A 84 -14.74 7.53 -11.86
N ASP A 85 -14.47 7.36 -13.15
CA ASP A 85 -14.32 6.06 -13.82
C ASP A 85 -13.00 5.35 -13.45
N ILE A 86 -12.04 6.12 -12.96
CA ILE A 86 -10.74 5.64 -12.50
C ILE A 86 -10.62 5.94 -11.01
N ILE A 87 -10.18 4.97 -10.24
CA ILE A 87 -9.89 5.12 -8.82
C ILE A 87 -8.38 5.12 -8.61
N LEU A 88 -7.84 6.14 -7.96
CA LEU A 88 -6.46 6.18 -7.50
C LEU A 88 -6.46 6.00 -5.97
N PHE A 89 -5.87 4.91 -5.51
CA PHE A 89 -5.58 4.71 -4.09
C PHE A 89 -4.20 5.26 -3.78
N ILE A 90 -4.11 6.07 -2.73
CA ILE A 90 -2.85 6.51 -2.14
C ILE A 90 -2.90 6.36 -0.62
N GLY A 91 -1.73 6.25 0.02
CA GLY A 91 -1.61 6.41 1.48
C GLY A 91 -1.66 7.89 1.88
N ASP A 92 -2.07 8.17 3.11
CA ASP A 92 -2.06 9.52 3.68
C ASP A 92 -0.65 10.10 3.90
N ASP A 93 0.38 9.24 3.80
CA ASP A 93 1.80 9.57 3.90
C ASP A 93 2.55 9.50 2.55
N ILE A 94 1.81 9.42 1.46
CA ILE A 94 2.36 9.44 0.09
C ILE A 94 2.18 10.83 -0.50
N LEU A 95 3.27 11.56 -0.59
CA LEU A 95 3.32 12.90 -1.17
C LEU A 95 3.59 12.76 -2.68
N LEU A 96 2.56 12.96 -3.49
CA LEU A 96 2.66 12.78 -4.93
C LEU A 96 3.49 13.91 -5.57
N GLU A 97 4.37 13.56 -6.51
CA GLU A 97 5.00 14.53 -7.39
C GLU A 97 3.95 15.22 -8.26
N ARG A 98 4.18 16.47 -8.64
CA ARG A 98 3.21 17.34 -9.36
C ARG A 98 2.63 16.71 -10.63
N THR A 99 3.34 15.81 -11.28
CA THR A 99 2.89 15.14 -12.53
C THR A 99 2.38 13.72 -12.31
N ALA A 100 2.35 13.24 -11.07
CA ALA A 100 2.03 11.84 -10.78
C ALA A 100 0.62 11.45 -11.22
N VAL A 101 -0.40 12.27 -10.90
CA VAL A 101 -1.79 12.02 -11.33
C VAL A 101 -1.90 12.03 -12.86
N GLN A 102 -1.25 12.99 -13.52
CA GLN A 102 -1.19 13.02 -14.98
C GLN A 102 -0.54 11.75 -15.54
N GLY A 103 0.53 11.26 -14.91
CA GLY A 103 1.20 10.00 -15.28
C GLY A 103 0.26 8.80 -15.25
N HIS A 104 -0.57 8.67 -14.21
CA HIS A 104 -1.63 7.66 -14.15
C HIS A 104 -2.63 7.80 -15.28
N MET A 105 -3.13 9.01 -15.52
CA MET A 105 -4.14 9.26 -16.55
C MET A 105 -3.63 8.98 -17.98
N LEU A 106 -2.38 9.34 -18.27
CA LEU A 106 -1.74 9.04 -19.55
C LEU A 106 -1.64 7.52 -19.80
N MET A 107 -1.32 6.73 -18.76
CA MET A 107 -1.30 5.26 -18.89
C MET A 107 -2.71 4.70 -19.14
N HIS A 108 -3.74 5.19 -18.43
CA HIS A 108 -5.11 4.78 -18.69
C HIS A 108 -5.62 5.21 -20.07
N LYS A 109 -5.09 6.31 -20.66
CA LYS A 109 -5.36 6.73 -22.02
C LYS A 109 -4.65 5.84 -23.05
N LYS A 110 -3.38 5.48 -22.78
CA LYS A 110 -2.58 4.57 -23.63
C LYS A 110 -3.18 3.16 -23.65
N HIS A 111 -3.77 2.73 -22.52
CA HIS A 111 -4.39 1.42 -22.32
C HIS A 111 -5.86 1.59 -21.94
N PRO A 112 -6.75 1.83 -22.95
CA PRO A 112 -8.17 2.11 -22.70
C PRO A 112 -8.98 0.89 -22.27
N GLU A 113 -8.38 -0.29 -22.23
CA GLU A 113 -9.03 -1.56 -21.89
C GLU A 113 -9.61 -1.48 -20.45
N LYS A 114 -10.75 -2.15 -20.26
CA LYS A 114 -11.49 -2.12 -18.99
C LYS A 114 -10.80 -2.86 -17.84
N ARG A 115 -9.79 -3.66 -18.12
CA ARG A 115 -9.16 -4.61 -17.18
C ARG A 115 -7.73 -4.25 -16.88
N ILE A 116 -7.48 -2.97 -16.61
CA ILE A 116 -6.14 -2.48 -16.28
C ILE A 116 -6.10 -1.78 -14.92
N ALA A 117 -4.93 -1.92 -14.28
CA ALA A 117 -4.48 -1.08 -13.19
C ALA A 117 -3.09 -0.51 -13.53
N VAL A 118 -2.74 0.61 -12.92
CA VAL A 118 -1.46 1.28 -13.10
C VAL A 118 -0.82 1.49 -11.73
N LEU A 119 0.32 0.84 -11.51
CA LEU A 119 1.17 1.02 -10.33
C LEU A 119 2.11 2.21 -10.58
N GLY A 120 2.08 3.21 -9.73
CA GLY A 120 3.08 4.27 -9.67
C GLY A 120 4.29 3.86 -8.82
N LEU A 121 5.39 4.56 -8.98
CA LEU A 121 6.61 4.38 -8.18
C LEU A 121 6.44 5.07 -6.82
N VAL A 122 6.89 4.43 -5.75
CA VAL A 122 7.01 5.05 -4.43
C VAL A 122 8.47 5.01 -3.98
N LEU A 123 9.01 6.18 -3.65
CA LEU A 123 10.36 6.40 -3.13
C LEU A 123 10.28 6.96 -1.70
N TRP A 124 11.39 6.93 -0.97
CA TRP A 124 11.49 7.69 0.28
C TRP A 124 11.53 9.19 0.00
N HIS A 125 10.80 9.97 0.80
CA HIS A 125 10.80 11.42 0.67
C HIS A 125 12.21 11.97 0.98
N PRO A 126 12.73 12.98 0.22
CA PRO A 126 14.08 13.52 0.42
C PRO A 126 14.36 14.06 1.84
N GLU A 127 13.34 14.53 2.55
CA GLU A 127 13.45 14.99 3.94
C GLU A 127 13.59 13.85 4.96
N VAL A 128 13.31 12.61 4.56
CA VAL A 128 13.41 11.46 5.45
C VAL A 128 14.84 10.92 5.44
N GLU A 129 15.46 10.86 6.61
CA GLU A 129 16.76 10.20 6.78
C GLU A 129 16.61 8.69 6.57
N VAL A 130 17.03 8.20 5.40
CA VAL A 130 16.89 6.80 5.04
C VAL A 130 17.96 5.96 5.74
N THR A 131 17.56 5.17 6.72
CA THR A 131 18.44 4.27 7.48
C THR A 131 18.81 3.01 6.68
N ASP A 132 19.85 2.25 7.14
CA ASP A 132 20.18 0.94 6.57
C ASP A 132 19.02 -0.04 6.63
N PHE A 133 18.21 0.04 7.71
CA PHE A 133 17.00 -0.76 7.85
C PHE A 133 15.96 -0.43 6.79
N MET A 134 15.70 0.85 6.54
CA MET A 134 14.74 1.28 5.53
C MET A 134 15.21 0.92 4.12
N ARG A 135 16.51 1.04 3.81
CA ARG A 135 17.09 0.57 2.54
C ARG A 135 16.87 -0.91 2.34
N TRP A 136 17.16 -1.73 3.36
CA TRP A 136 16.89 -3.17 3.31
C TRP A 136 15.40 -3.46 3.13
N LEU A 137 14.53 -2.75 3.85
CA LEU A 137 13.08 -2.99 3.84
C LEU A 137 12.47 -2.84 2.44
N THR A 138 13.00 -1.91 1.63
CA THR A 138 12.54 -1.63 0.26
C THR A 138 13.38 -2.31 -0.82
N SER A 139 14.39 -3.11 -0.47
CA SER A 139 15.16 -3.93 -1.42
C SER A 139 14.56 -5.32 -1.53
N GLY A 140 13.83 -5.59 -2.59
CA GLY A 140 13.33 -6.93 -2.89
C GLY A 140 14.45 -7.93 -3.15
N LYS A 141 15.56 -7.49 -3.76
CA LYS A 141 16.76 -8.29 -4.01
C LYS A 141 17.42 -8.78 -2.72
N ASP A 142 17.35 -8.00 -1.64
CA ASP A 142 17.89 -8.35 -0.32
C ASP A 142 16.86 -9.03 0.62
N GLY A 143 15.67 -9.33 0.10
CA GLY A 143 14.59 -9.97 0.84
C GLY A 143 13.75 -9.01 1.70
N GLY A 144 13.83 -7.72 1.43
CA GLY A 144 12.90 -6.71 1.93
C GLY A 144 11.46 -7.02 1.49
N THR A 145 10.50 -6.51 2.24
CA THR A 145 9.09 -6.91 2.09
C THR A 145 8.16 -5.75 1.81
N GLN A 146 8.70 -4.56 1.58
CA GLN A 146 7.91 -3.35 1.32
C GLN A 146 8.46 -2.61 0.10
N PHE A 147 7.56 -2.24 -0.82
CA PHE A 147 7.88 -1.42 -2.00
C PHE A 147 9.08 -1.95 -2.81
N ALA A 148 9.10 -3.24 -3.12
CA ALA A 148 10.21 -3.90 -3.81
C ALA A 148 10.31 -3.50 -5.31
N TYR A 149 10.34 -2.21 -5.60
CA TYR A 149 10.37 -1.66 -6.96
C TYR A 149 11.68 -1.96 -7.70
N ASP A 150 12.75 -2.28 -7.00
CA ASP A 150 14.01 -2.76 -7.57
C ASP A 150 13.85 -4.07 -8.38
N LEU A 151 12.78 -4.83 -8.13
CA LEU A 151 12.40 -6.02 -8.91
C LEU A 151 11.63 -5.67 -10.20
N LEU A 152 11.18 -4.43 -10.35
CA LEU A 152 10.48 -3.93 -11.55
C LEU A 152 11.37 -3.11 -12.49
N GLU A 153 12.66 -3.02 -12.21
CA GLU A 153 13.59 -2.32 -13.05
C GLU A 153 13.57 -2.87 -14.49
N GLY A 154 13.37 -2.00 -15.49
CA GLY A 154 13.25 -2.36 -16.90
C GLY A 154 11.94 -3.03 -17.31
N LYS A 155 10.95 -3.15 -16.42
CA LYS A 155 9.65 -3.75 -16.72
C LYS A 155 8.57 -2.70 -16.96
N GLU A 156 7.65 -2.99 -17.86
CA GLU A 156 6.43 -2.21 -18.10
C GLU A 156 5.20 -2.82 -17.42
N GLU A 157 5.23 -4.12 -17.12
CA GLU A 157 4.14 -4.85 -16.44
C GLU A 157 4.65 -5.48 -15.15
N ALA A 158 3.77 -5.56 -14.17
CA ALA A 158 3.99 -6.22 -12.89
C ALA A 158 2.93 -7.30 -12.65
N ASP A 159 3.22 -8.27 -11.80
CA ASP A 159 2.22 -9.22 -11.36
C ASP A 159 1.44 -8.71 -10.13
N TYR A 160 0.40 -9.44 -9.70
CA TYR A 160 -0.47 -9.07 -8.59
C TYR A 160 0.27 -8.91 -7.24
N ASN A 161 1.49 -9.45 -7.05
CA ASN A 161 2.27 -9.24 -5.83
C ASN A 161 2.75 -7.79 -5.67
N PHE A 162 2.66 -6.99 -6.73
CA PHE A 162 2.95 -5.56 -6.73
C PHE A 162 1.69 -4.68 -6.70
N PHE A 163 0.54 -5.24 -6.38
CA PHE A 163 -0.69 -4.46 -6.25
C PHE A 163 -0.67 -3.65 -4.93
N TYR A 164 0.18 -2.59 -4.91
CA TYR A 164 0.40 -1.75 -3.73
C TYR A 164 -0.56 -0.55 -3.73
N THR A 165 -1.48 -0.53 -2.78
CA THR A 165 -2.49 0.55 -2.66
C THR A 165 -1.94 1.88 -2.11
N SER A 166 -0.65 1.98 -1.99
CA SER A 166 0.05 3.23 -1.67
C SER A 166 0.14 4.21 -2.85
N ASN A 167 0.14 3.72 -4.11
CA ASN A 167 0.13 4.54 -5.32
C ASN A 167 -0.32 3.70 -6.52
N ILE A 168 -1.62 3.41 -6.62
CA ILE A 168 -2.16 2.57 -7.69
C ILE A 168 -3.49 3.10 -8.19
N SER A 169 -3.64 3.22 -9.51
CA SER A 169 -4.92 3.53 -10.13
C SER A 169 -5.51 2.35 -10.86
N ILE A 170 -6.84 2.24 -10.87
CA ILE A 170 -7.57 1.11 -11.42
C ILE A 170 -8.90 1.56 -12.00
N LYS A 171 -9.38 0.92 -13.06
CA LYS A 171 -10.73 1.15 -13.57
C LYS A 171 -11.78 0.80 -12.51
N LYS A 172 -12.65 1.74 -12.13
CA LYS A 172 -13.69 1.58 -11.11
C LYS A 172 -14.55 0.34 -11.34
N LYS A 173 -14.84 0.02 -12.60
CA LYS A 173 -15.65 -1.14 -12.98
C LYS A 173 -15.11 -2.48 -12.44
N LEU A 174 -13.80 -2.64 -12.30
CA LEU A 174 -13.19 -3.82 -11.68
C LEU A 174 -13.52 -3.91 -10.18
N LEU A 175 -13.66 -2.76 -9.53
CA LEU A 175 -13.95 -2.65 -8.10
C LEU A 175 -15.46 -2.73 -7.77
N GLU A 176 -16.35 -2.73 -8.76
CA GLU A 176 -17.78 -2.92 -8.52
C GLU A 176 -18.08 -4.33 -8.03
N LYS A 177 -17.45 -5.34 -8.64
CA LYS A 177 -17.60 -6.75 -8.28
C LYS A 177 -16.63 -7.19 -7.19
N HIS A 178 -15.43 -6.61 -7.14
CA HIS A 178 -14.34 -7.02 -6.28
C HIS A 178 -14.01 -5.91 -5.29
N LYS A 179 -14.33 -6.13 -4.02
CA LYS A 179 -14.00 -5.23 -2.91
C LYS A 179 -12.81 -5.77 -2.13
N PHE A 180 -12.14 -4.91 -1.35
CA PHE A 180 -11.22 -5.38 -0.33
C PHE A 180 -11.94 -6.34 0.61
N ASP A 181 -11.31 -7.44 0.91
CA ASP A 181 -11.90 -8.46 1.77
C ASP A 181 -11.86 -7.99 3.24
N GLN A 182 -13.03 -8.03 3.87
CA GLN A 182 -13.23 -7.50 5.23
C GLN A 182 -12.60 -8.34 6.33
N ASP A 183 -12.18 -9.58 6.05
CA ASP A 183 -11.48 -10.41 7.03
C ASP A 183 -10.06 -9.91 7.33
N PHE A 184 -9.50 -9.05 6.46
CA PHE A 184 -8.19 -8.44 6.68
C PHE A 184 -8.30 -7.18 7.56
N HIS A 185 -8.44 -7.38 8.86
CA HIS A 185 -8.48 -6.28 9.84
C HIS A 185 -7.10 -5.77 10.23
N SER A 186 -6.06 -6.56 9.98
CA SER A 186 -4.68 -6.25 10.33
C SER A 186 -3.88 -5.85 9.09
N TYR A 187 -2.79 -5.11 9.29
CA TYR A 187 -1.90 -4.67 8.22
C TYR A 187 -1.36 -5.85 7.39
N GLY A 188 -1.41 -5.70 6.09
CA GLY A 188 -0.76 -6.53 5.08
C GLY A 188 -1.66 -7.60 4.45
N TRP A 189 -1.39 -7.88 3.20
CA TRP A 189 -2.03 -8.85 2.33
C TRP A 189 -3.41 -8.45 1.76
N GLU A 190 -4.11 -7.47 2.30
CA GLU A 190 -5.43 -7.06 1.83
C GLU A 190 -5.40 -6.55 0.38
N ASP A 191 -4.35 -5.84 0.01
CA ASP A 191 -4.13 -5.31 -1.33
C ASP A 191 -3.69 -6.41 -2.31
N ILE A 192 -2.71 -7.22 -1.92
CA ILE A 192 -2.23 -8.37 -2.72
C ILE A 192 -3.35 -9.38 -2.96
N GLU A 193 -4.23 -9.59 -1.98
CA GLU A 193 -5.38 -10.47 -2.09
C GLU A 193 -6.37 -9.97 -3.15
N LEU A 194 -6.70 -8.68 -3.10
CA LEU A 194 -7.54 -8.07 -4.12
C LEU A 194 -6.88 -8.14 -5.50
N GLY A 195 -5.59 -7.82 -5.59
CA GLY A 195 -4.82 -7.91 -6.84
C GLY A 195 -4.83 -9.31 -7.43
N TYR A 196 -4.71 -10.35 -6.58
CA TYR A 196 -4.79 -11.75 -7.02
C TYR A 196 -6.17 -12.11 -7.60
N ARG A 197 -7.28 -11.75 -6.90
CA ARG A 197 -8.63 -12.01 -7.42
C ARG A 197 -8.87 -11.29 -8.75
N LEU A 198 -8.47 -10.05 -8.87
CA LEU A 198 -8.59 -9.28 -10.11
C LEU A 198 -7.77 -9.88 -11.25
N ALA A 199 -6.56 -10.34 -10.98
CA ALA A 199 -5.73 -11.02 -12.00
C ALA A 199 -6.34 -12.37 -12.43
N LYS A 200 -6.83 -13.17 -11.45
CA LYS A 200 -7.36 -14.51 -11.69
C LYS A 200 -8.74 -14.49 -12.36
N GLU A 201 -9.64 -13.66 -11.86
CA GLU A 201 -11.06 -13.70 -12.24
C GLU A 201 -11.42 -12.71 -13.35
N GLU A 202 -10.69 -11.59 -13.44
CA GLU A 202 -10.95 -10.55 -14.45
C GLU A 202 -9.83 -10.44 -15.49
N ASN A 203 -8.77 -11.25 -15.41
CA ASN A 203 -7.57 -11.12 -16.27
C ASN A 203 -6.99 -9.69 -16.24
N MET A 204 -6.99 -9.07 -15.06
CA MET A 204 -6.45 -7.71 -14.89
C MET A 204 -4.95 -7.67 -15.23
N LYS A 205 -4.56 -6.70 -16.05
CA LYS A 205 -3.16 -6.34 -16.29
C LYS A 205 -2.75 -5.20 -15.39
N LEU A 206 -1.60 -5.34 -14.74
CA LEU A 206 -0.99 -4.31 -13.91
C LEU A 206 0.21 -3.71 -14.65
N TYR A 207 0.05 -2.48 -15.14
CA TYR A 207 1.14 -1.72 -15.76
C TYR A 207 1.92 -0.97 -14.70
N TYR A 208 3.24 -0.89 -14.86
CA TYR A 208 4.12 -0.12 -14.00
C TYR A 208 4.54 1.18 -14.69
N ASN A 209 4.26 2.31 -14.04
CA ASN A 209 4.66 3.63 -14.51
C ASN A 209 5.63 4.29 -13.52
N LYS A 210 6.92 4.20 -13.82
CA LYS A 210 7.98 4.82 -13.01
C LYS A 210 7.90 6.36 -12.94
N ASN A 211 7.15 7.00 -13.85
CA ASN A 211 7.00 8.46 -13.90
C ASN A 211 5.81 8.97 -13.04
N ALA A 212 4.94 8.06 -12.57
CA ALA A 212 3.91 8.41 -11.60
C ALA A 212 4.48 8.27 -10.17
N VAL A 213 5.28 9.25 -9.76
CA VAL A 213 6.09 9.17 -8.53
C VAL A 213 5.31 9.68 -7.32
N GLY A 214 5.35 8.92 -6.23
CA GLY A 214 4.96 9.34 -4.90
C GLY A 214 6.13 9.18 -3.92
N TYR A 215 6.21 10.06 -2.94
CA TYR A 215 7.25 10.04 -1.91
C TYR A 215 6.65 9.63 -0.57
N HIS A 216 7.14 8.53 0.01
CA HIS A 216 6.71 8.07 1.32
C HIS A 216 7.36 8.90 2.42
N HIS A 217 6.57 9.72 3.09
CA HIS A 217 7.00 10.61 4.16
C HIS A 217 6.70 10.03 5.54
N HIS A 218 7.29 8.88 5.82
CA HIS A 218 7.17 8.23 7.13
C HIS A 218 8.45 7.47 7.47
N MET A 219 9.01 7.79 8.62
CA MET A 219 10.17 7.05 9.13
C MET A 219 9.73 5.69 9.69
N ILE A 220 10.30 4.61 9.16
CA ILE A 220 10.06 3.25 9.66
C ILE A 220 11.31 2.79 10.40
N ASP A 221 11.19 2.54 11.68
CA ASP A 221 12.28 2.08 12.52
C ASP A 221 12.29 0.54 12.72
N GLU A 222 13.41 0.03 13.22
CA GLU A 222 13.58 -1.40 13.54
C GLU A 222 12.60 -1.87 14.64
N LYS A 223 12.13 -0.95 15.51
CA LYS A 223 11.20 -1.32 16.60
C LYS A 223 9.83 -1.68 16.07
N SER A 224 9.36 -0.95 15.05
CA SER A 224 8.07 -1.20 14.39
C SER A 224 8.04 -2.52 13.60
N LEU A 225 9.21 -3.09 13.25
CA LEU A 225 9.33 -4.34 12.51
C LEU A 225 8.59 -5.49 13.20
N ALA A 226 8.63 -5.55 14.53
CA ALA A 226 8.03 -6.63 15.29
C ALA A 226 6.52 -6.71 15.09
N ASP A 227 5.82 -5.60 15.28
CA ASP A 227 4.36 -5.54 15.18
C ASP A 227 3.91 -5.67 13.73
N ARG A 228 4.63 -5.03 12.81
CA ARG A 228 4.41 -5.14 11.38
C ARG A 228 4.50 -6.59 10.88
N MET A 229 5.56 -7.31 11.23
CA MET A 229 5.75 -8.69 10.78
C MET A 229 4.82 -9.70 11.49
N ARG A 230 4.42 -9.44 12.73
CA ARG A 230 3.37 -10.23 13.40
C ARG A 230 2.02 -10.04 12.69
N SER A 231 1.68 -8.80 12.34
CA SER A 231 0.46 -8.49 11.57
C SER A 231 0.46 -9.20 10.21
N ILE A 232 1.55 -9.09 9.45
CA ILE A 232 1.72 -9.81 8.17
C ILE A 232 1.59 -11.33 8.37
N GLY A 233 2.13 -11.88 9.46
CA GLY A 233 2.00 -13.29 9.78
C GLY A 233 0.55 -13.73 10.03
N LYS A 234 -0.24 -12.92 10.75
CA LYS A 234 -1.67 -13.15 10.97
C LYS A 234 -2.43 -13.10 9.64
N SER A 235 -2.26 -12.01 8.89
CA SER A 235 -2.93 -11.79 7.61
C SER A 235 -2.57 -12.86 6.57
N SER A 236 -1.33 -13.40 6.59
CA SER A 236 -0.93 -14.47 5.68
C SER A 236 -1.66 -15.80 5.94
N LYS A 237 -2.14 -16.05 7.18
CA LYS A 237 -3.02 -17.22 7.47
C LYS A 237 -4.39 -17.03 6.83
N ILE A 238 -4.96 -15.83 6.92
CA ILE A 238 -6.24 -15.50 6.28
C ILE A 238 -6.10 -15.68 4.77
N PHE A 239 -5.04 -15.11 4.19
CA PHE A 239 -4.75 -15.24 2.76
C PHE A 239 -4.64 -16.72 2.33
N HIS A 240 -3.88 -17.52 3.06
CA HIS A 240 -3.71 -18.94 2.74
C HIS A 240 -5.01 -19.74 2.88
N LYS A 241 -5.86 -19.42 3.87
CA LYS A 241 -7.17 -20.06 4.06
C LYS A 241 -8.09 -19.80 2.87
N LYS A 242 -8.04 -18.59 2.30
CA LYS A 242 -8.86 -18.19 1.14
C LYS A 242 -8.29 -18.70 -0.19
N HIS A 243 -6.96 -18.75 -0.30
CA HIS A 243 -6.23 -19.11 -1.52
C HIS A 243 -5.17 -20.20 -1.25
N PRO A 244 -5.58 -21.42 -0.84
CA PRO A 244 -4.64 -22.50 -0.49
C PRO A 244 -3.76 -22.94 -1.67
N GLU A 245 -4.25 -22.77 -2.90
CA GLU A 245 -3.53 -23.09 -4.14
C GLU A 245 -2.22 -22.32 -4.29
N LEU A 246 -2.13 -21.10 -3.72
CA LEU A 246 -0.93 -20.26 -3.82
C LEU A 246 0.20 -20.67 -2.87
N LYS A 247 -0.06 -21.56 -1.91
CA LYS A 247 0.94 -22.11 -0.97
C LYS A 247 1.82 -21.04 -0.31
N LYS A 248 1.25 -19.87 0.05
CA LYS A 248 2.01 -18.73 0.59
C LYS A 248 2.59 -18.97 2.00
N LEU A 249 2.09 -19.95 2.75
CA LEU A 249 2.67 -20.30 4.04
C LEU A 249 3.91 -21.20 3.86
N PRO A 250 5.00 -20.95 4.62
CA PRO A 250 6.17 -21.80 4.57
C PRO A 250 5.85 -23.22 5.08
N PRO A 251 6.30 -24.29 4.38
CA PRO A 251 6.16 -25.67 4.85
C PRO A 251 6.95 -25.89 6.15
N LEU A 252 6.69 -26.99 6.86
CA LEU A 252 7.27 -27.26 8.18
C LEU A 252 8.80 -27.16 8.20
N TRP A 253 9.49 -27.80 7.25
CA TRP A 253 10.94 -27.74 7.15
C TRP A 253 11.46 -26.31 7.01
N LYS A 254 10.79 -25.48 6.20
CA LYS A 254 11.15 -24.08 6.04
C LYS A 254 10.86 -23.26 7.31
N LYS A 255 9.76 -23.55 8.02
CA LYS A 255 9.48 -22.93 9.33
C LYS A 255 10.59 -23.25 10.33
N THR A 256 11.06 -24.51 10.38
CA THR A 256 12.17 -24.92 11.23
C THR A 256 13.47 -24.22 10.87
N ALA A 257 13.80 -24.15 9.57
CA ALA A 257 14.99 -23.43 9.10
C ALA A 257 14.93 -21.94 9.46
N LEU A 258 13.78 -21.27 9.22
CA LEU A 258 13.57 -19.87 9.58
C LEU A 258 13.66 -19.64 11.10
N TRP A 259 13.17 -20.56 11.89
CA TRP A 259 13.28 -20.51 13.34
C TRP A 259 14.75 -20.64 13.78
N LEU A 260 15.52 -21.56 13.21
CA LEU A 260 16.93 -21.76 13.53
C LEU A 260 17.77 -20.49 13.25
N ILE A 261 17.64 -19.90 12.06
CA ILE A 261 18.39 -18.68 11.69
C ILE A 261 17.97 -17.46 12.52
N SER A 262 16.79 -17.47 13.12
CA SER A 262 16.24 -16.39 13.95
C SER A 262 16.52 -16.55 15.45
N ARG A 263 17.37 -17.51 15.86
CA ARG A 263 17.81 -17.68 17.26
C ARG A 263 18.72 -16.55 17.71
N LYS A 264 18.64 -16.17 19.00
CA LYS A 264 19.42 -15.05 19.56
C LYS A 264 20.92 -15.07 19.19
N PRO A 265 21.66 -16.20 19.33
CA PRO A 265 23.08 -16.22 18.99
C PRO A 265 23.34 -15.89 17.51
N VAL A 266 22.51 -16.41 16.59
CA VAL A 266 22.62 -16.14 15.15
C VAL A 266 22.34 -14.67 14.86
N LEU A 267 21.29 -14.10 15.46
CA LEU A 267 20.95 -12.69 15.30
C LEU A 267 22.07 -11.77 15.83
N MET A 268 22.69 -12.10 16.98
CA MET A 268 23.79 -11.30 17.52
C MET A 268 24.99 -11.30 16.59
N LEU A 269 25.36 -12.45 16.05
CA LEU A 269 26.47 -12.58 15.10
C LEU A 269 26.14 -11.86 13.78
N ALA A 270 24.93 -12.04 13.26
CA ALA A 270 24.47 -11.42 12.03
C ALA A 270 24.43 -9.88 12.15
N LYS A 271 23.97 -9.33 13.28
CA LYS A 271 23.95 -7.89 13.54
C LYS A 271 25.34 -7.26 13.43
N LYS A 272 26.37 -7.98 13.89
CA LYS A 272 27.76 -7.51 13.86
C LYS A 272 28.37 -7.57 12.46
N TYR A 273 28.11 -8.63 11.67
CA TYR A 273 28.86 -8.90 10.44
C TYR A 273 28.04 -8.87 9.15
N ARG A 274 26.68 -9.00 9.21
CA ARG A 274 25.81 -9.13 8.04
C ARG A 274 24.45 -8.48 8.28
N LYS A 275 24.37 -7.14 8.26
CA LYS A 275 23.15 -6.37 8.60
C LYS A 275 21.93 -6.81 7.80
N ASN A 276 22.02 -6.99 6.46
CA ASN A 276 20.85 -7.41 5.65
C ASN A 276 20.33 -8.79 6.07
N PHE A 277 21.22 -9.74 6.36
CA PHE A 277 20.81 -11.04 6.88
C PHE A 277 20.22 -10.95 8.29
N TYR A 278 20.73 -10.07 9.15
CA TYR A 278 20.13 -9.79 10.46
C TYR A 278 18.69 -9.30 10.32
N TYR A 279 18.43 -8.30 9.48
CA TYR A 279 17.07 -7.80 9.27
C TYR A 279 16.15 -8.87 8.68
N TYR A 280 16.63 -9.65 7.72
CA TYR A 280 15.91 -10.78 7.18
C TYR A 280 15.55 -11.79 8.26
N ALA A 281 16.51 -12.29 9.01
CA ALA A 281 16.31 -13.31 10.05
C ALA A 281 15.37 -12.78 11.17
N LEU A 282 15.53 -11.51 11.57
CA LEU A 282 14.67 -10.87 12.56
C LEU A 282 13.23 -10.73 12.05
N SER A 283 13.04 -10.34 10.80
CA SER A 283 11.71 -10.27 10.18
C SER A 283 11.02 -11.66 10.20
N LYS A 284 11.76 -12.73 9.89
CA LYS A 284 11.20 -14.09 9.90
C LYS A 284 10.86 -14.59 11.32
N ARG A 285 11.63 -14.15 12.33
CA ARG A 285 11.28 -14.43 13.74
C ARG A 285 9.88 -13.90 14.07
N TYR A 286 9.63 -12.62 13.77
CA TYR A 286 8.36 -11.99 14.08
C TYR A 286 7.21 -12.50 13.20
N LEU A 287 7.47 -12.79 11.93
CA LEU A 287 6.52 -13.49 11.05
C LEU A 287 6.05 -14.81 11.65
N LEU A 288 7.01 -15.65 12.11
CA LEU A 288 6.69 -16.93 12.75
C LEU A 288 5.88 -16.77 14.04
N CYS A 289 6.13 -15.69 14.80
CA CYS A 289 5.29 -15.35 15.96
C CYS A 289 3.85 -15.03 15.53
N GLY A 290 3.66 -14.23 14.50
CA GLY A 290 2.34 -13.92 13.94
C GLY A 290 1.59 -15.15 13.42
N LEU A 291 2.31 -16.09 12.79
CA LEU A 291 1.73 -17.35 12.33
C LEU A 291 1.25 -18.27 13.47
N ARG A 292 1.77 -18.11 14.69
CA ARG A 292 1.38 -18.92 15.88
C ARG A 292 0.20 -18.32 16.65
N GLN A 293 -0.03 -17.00 16.51
CA GLN A 293 -1.16 -16.34 17.17
C GLN A 293 -2.47 -16.75 16.46
N VAL A 294 -3.43 -17.23 17.23
CA VAL A 294 -4.77 -17.60 16.75
C VAL A 294 -5.61 -16.35 16.58
#